data_e96eb61ed5ec35070d7a12a1a717891e
#
_entry.id   e96eb61ed5ec35070d7a12a1a717891e
#
_cell.length_a   1.000
_cell.length_b   1.000
_cell.length_c   1.000
_cell.angle_alpha   90.00
_cell.angle_beta   90.00
_cell.angle_gamma   90.00
#
_symmetry.space_group_name_H-M   'P 1'
#
loop_
_entity.id
_entity.type
_entity.pdbx_description
1 polymer ?
#
loop_
_entity_poly.entity_id
_entity_poly.type
_entity_poly.pdbx_seq_one_letter_code
_entity_poly.pdbx_strand_id
1 'polypeptide(L)'
;MALEKVSRRAWLSQVPALAAAGAAQTGRAGKPNIIVIISDQFRGDCIGAMGLNPMGLTPNLDQMAAEGVLFRSAFCNQPVCAPARASMFTGQYPSKHGVWHNSLGLRDDVVTLAATLHQAGYSTNYIGKWHLMPAEGLPREQARGWVAPQHRGGFSDLWEAANELEFTSHAYEGTLYDNAGKPIDFSGQYRTDFMTERAKRFLRSAKGPFFITLSYLEVHHQNDSDTFDPPKEFAHRYPNPFIPPDLRPLPGSWPSQLSDYFACVAKMDENVGEIRKTLRETGLDQNTIVVFLSDHGCHFKTRNTEYKRSPHDSSIHIPLVISGPGFNRSMQVSELVSQVDLMPTLLEAADIAVPASVQGRSVLPLLDRKTEGWRNEVYFEMTEFVTGRGLRTPQYTYAAAAPKTPTWKAVPSADRYVEYAHYDLYADPFQHVNLAGCATHKTVAEELRARLLRRIREASGAAPQIDPSWFPYS
;
A
#
# COMPACT_ATOMS: atom_id res chain seq x y z
N MET A 1 -24.91 -64.14 6.80
CA MET A 1 -23.67 -63.41 6.52
C MET A 1 -23.67 -62.19 7.35
N ALA A 2 -22.88 -62.18 8.43
CA ALA A 2 -22.84 -61.09 9.41
C ALA A 2 -21.84 -60.02 8.97
N LEU A 3 -22.27 -58.76 8.96
CA LEU A 3 -21.43 -57.58 8.74
C LEU A 3 -20.75 -57.19 10.07
N GLU A 4 -19.46 -57.41 10.18
CA GLU A 4 -18.65 -56.96 11.30
C GLU A 4 -18.56 -55.43 11.37
N LYS A 5 -18.91 -54.89 12.53
CA LYS A 5 -18.74 -53.46 12.85
C LYS A 5 -17.26 -53.21 13.17
N VAL A 6 -16.55 -52.53 12.28
CA VAL A 6 -15.21 -52.02 12.55
C VAL A 6 -15.32 -50.76 13.42
N SER A 7 -14.75 -50.83 14.61
CA SER A 7 -14.74 -49.78 15.63
C SER A 7 -13.83 -48.59 15.25
N ARG A 8 -14.34 -47.35 15.37
CA ARG A 8 -13.63 -46.10 15.13
C ARG A 8 -12.47 -45.77 16.10
N ARG A 9 -12.06 -46.72 16.95
CA ARG A 9 -11.03 -46.46 17.98
C ARG A 9 -9.60 -46.93 17.62
N ALA A 10 -9.35 -47.48 16.45
CA ALA A 10 -8.05 -48.09 16.09
C ALA A 10 -7.15 -47.25 15.18
N TRP A 11 -7.47 -45.95 14.94
CA TRP A 11 -6.68 -45.08 14.03
C TRP A 11 -5.92 -43.93 14.72
N LEU A 12 -5.81 -43.92 16.05
CA LEU A 12 -5.17 -42.79 16.79
C LEU A 12 -3.86 -43.18 17.49
N SER A 13 -3.16 -44.23 17.08
CA SER A 13 -1.93 -44.68 17.78
C SER A 13 -0.69 -44.88 16.93
N GLN A 14 -0.52 -44.12 15.81
CA GLN A 14 0.76 -44.01 15.12
C GLN A 14 0.98 -42.62 14.51
N VAL A 15 1.15 -41.59 15.35
CA VAL A 15 1.81 -40.35 14.95
C VAL A 15 3.16 -40.35 15.65
N PRO A 16 4.29 -40.41 14.91
CA PRO A 16 5.58 -40.23 15.55
C PRO A 16 5.67 -38.80 16.10
N ALA A 17 6.03 -38.66 17.36
CA ALA A 17 6.36 -37.40 17.99
C ALA A 17 7.54 -36.76 17.24
N LEU A 18 7.25 -35.81 16.34
CA LEU A 18 8.25 -34.88 15.85
C LEU A 18 8.67 -34.01 17.04
N ALA A 19 9.88 -34.23 17.50
CA ALA A 19 10.53 -33.43 18.51
C ALA A 19 10.45 -31.96 18.08
N ALA A 20 9.90 -31.12 18.96
CA ALA A 20 9.98 -29.68 18.85
C ALA A 20 11.46 -29.29 18.84
N ALA A 21 12.01 -29.05 17.64
CA ALA A 21 13.30 -28.40 17.51
C ALA A 21 13.09 -26.98 18.05
N GLY A 22 13.67 -26.71 19.21
CA GLY A 22 13.67 -25.40 19.83
C GLY A 22 14.15 -24.37 18.81
N ALA A 23 13.40 -23.28 18.67
CA ALA A 23 13.82 -22.13 17.92
C ALA A 23 15.12 -21.60 18.54
N ALA A 24 16.26 -22.06 18.00
CA ALA A 24 17.52 -21.38 18.23
C ALA A 24 17.35 -19.96 17.71
N GLN A 25 17.36 -18.97 18.59
CA GLN A 25 17.66 -17.61 18.24
C GLN A 25 19.08 -17.61 17.66
N THR A 26 19.17 -17.80 16.33
CA THR A 26 20.40 -17.54 15.60
C THR A 26 20.64 -16.04 15.74
N GLY A 27 21.71 -15.67 16.45
CA GLY A 27 22.18 -14.31 16.56
C GLY A 27 22.16 -13.64 15.18
N ARG A 28 21.52 -12.48 15.04
CA ARG A 28 21.40 -11.74 13.78
C ARG A 28 22.82 -11.52 13.23
N ALA A 29 23.16 -12.21 12.16
CA ALA A 29 24.40 -12.01 11.42
C ALA A 29 24.24 -10.71 10.58
N GLY A 30 24.59 -9.56 11.18
CA GLY A 30 24.61 -8.26 10.49
C GLY A 30 23.25 -7.59 10.32
N LYS A 31 23.26 -6.34 9.82
CA LYS A 31 22.06 -5.58 9.49
C LYS A 31 21.36 -6.19 8.28
N PRO A 32 20.03 -6.41 8.28
CA PRO A 32 19.33 -6.96 7.14
C PRO A 32 19.31 -5.95 5.99
N ASN A 33 19.39 -6.41 4.74
CA ASN A 33 19.02 -5.60 3.59
C ASN A 33 17.51 -5.40 3.58
N ILE A 34 17.04 -4.32 2.96
CA ILE A 34 15.62 -3.99 2.89
C ILE A 34 15.25 -3.64 1.45
N ILE A 35 14.25 -4.32 0.92
CA ILE A 35 13.63 -4.04 -0.38
C ILE A 35 12.18 -3.68 -0.14
N VAL A 36 11.75 -2.50 -0.60
CA VAL A 36 10.34 -2.11 -0.62
C VAL A 36 9.88 -2.05 -2.08
N ILE A 37 8.93 -2.90 -2.44
CA ILE A 37 8.32 -2.96 -3.76
C ILE A 37 6.96 -2.29 -3.67
N ILE A 38 6.78 -1.17 -4.35
CA ILE A 38 5.55 -0.40 -4.43
C ILE A 38 4.92 -0.64 -5.81
N SER A 39 3.66 -1.07 -5.84
CA SER A 39 2.83 -1.12 -7.04
C SER A 39 1.73 -0.06 -6.91
N ASP A 40 1.68 0.92 -7.82
CA ASP A 40 0.70 2.01 -7.77
C ASP A 40 -0.71 1.49 -8.10
N GLN A 41 -1.70 1.87 -7.31
CA GLN A 41 -3.13 1.60 -7.55
C GLN A 41 -3.52 0.10 -7.48
N PHE A 42 -2.78 -0.73 -6.74
CA PHE A 42 -3.02 -2.17 -6.64
C PHE A 42 -4.08 -2.49 -5.57
N ARG A 43 -5.16 -3.15 -5.97
CA ARG A 43 -6.25 -3.57 -5.07
C ARG A 43 -5.81 -4.70 -4.13
N GLY A 44 -6.13 -4.59 -2.85
CA GLY A 44 -5.80 -5.62 -1.86
C GLY A 44 -6.42 -6.99 -2.15
N ASP A 45 -7.61 -7.02 -2.77
CA ASP A 45 -8.32 -8.26 -3.13
C ASP A 45 -7.71 -9.01 -4.32
N CYS A 46 -6.72 -8.47 -5.02
CA CYS A 46 -6.02 -9.14 -6.11
C CYS A 46 -4.94 -10.13 -5.66
N ILE A 47 -4.50 -10.08 -4.38
CA ILE A 47 -3.59 -11.11 -3.83
C ILE A 47 -4.37 -12.42 -3.66
N GLY A 48 -3.90 -13.49 -4.31
CA GLY A 48 -4.57 -14.81 -4.28
C GLY A 48 -4.65 -15.39 -2.87
N ALA A 49 -3.60 -15.22 -2.05
CA ALA A 49 -3.54 -15.64 -0.65
C ALA A 49 -4.59 -14.95 0.24
N MET A 50 -5.20 -13.84 -0.19
CA MET A 50 -6.35 -13.22 0.48
C MET A 50 -7.62 -14.08 0.33
N GLY A 51 -7.72 -14.93 -0.68
CA GLY A 51 -8.88 -15.78 -0.94
C GLY A 51 -10.12 -15.03 -1.46
N LEU A 52 -9.95 -13.79 -1.95
CA LEU A 52 -11.04 -12.92 -2.40
C LEU A 52 -11.21 -12.92 -3.92
N ASN A 53 -10.17 -13.29 -4.67
CA ASN A 53 -10.16 -13.34 -6.12
C ASN A 53 -9.69 -14.73 -6.59
N PRO A 54 -10.53 -15.49 -7.31
CA PRO A 54 -10.19 -16.87 -7.71
C PRO A 54 -9.34 -16.97 -9.00
N MET A 55 -8.92 -15.83 -9.58
CA MET A 55 -8.28 -15.80 -10.90
C MET A 55 -6.82 -16.27 -10.92
N GLY A 56 -6.21 -16.53 -9.76
CA GLY A 56 -4.80 -16.98 -9.67
C GLY A 56 -3.81 -15.95 -10.22
N LEU A 57 -4.03 -14.68 -9.93
CA LEU A 57 -3.27 -13.56 -10.50
C LEU A 57 -1.85 -13.46 -9.95
N THR A 58 -1.60 -13.94 -8.71
CA THR A 58 -0.40 -13.57 -7.93
C THR A 58 0.33 -14.76 -7.32
N PRO A 59 0.71 -15.82 -8.09
CA PRO A 59 1.34 -17.00 -7.53
C PRO A 59 2.68 -16.73 -6.81
N ASN A 60 3.47 -15.74 -7.25
CA ASN A 60 4.74 -15.40 -6.60
C ASN A 60 4.54 -14.63 -5.28
N LEU A 61 3.55 -13.72 -5.23
CA LEU A 61 3.15 -13.03 -4.01
C LEU A 61 2.46 -13.98 -3.04
N ASP A 62 1.67 -14.94 -3.53
CA ASP A 62 1.05 -15.99 -2.71
C ASP A 62 2.10 -16.88 -2.06
N GLN A 63 3.15 -17.25 -2.81
CA GLN A 63 4.31 -17.94 -2.25
C GLN A 63 5.05 -17.09 -1.22
N MET A 64 5.24 -15.78 -1.51
CA MET A 64 5.85 -14.86 -0.55
C MET A 64 5.03 -14.75 0.74
N ALA A 65 3.70 -14.72 0.64
CA ALA A 65 2.78 -14.71 1.77
C ALA A 65 2.83 -16.03 2.57
N ALA A 66 2.94 -17.17 1.89
CA ALA A 66 3.05 -18.48 2.52
C ALA A 66 4.36 -18.66 3.28
N GLU A 67 5.46 -18.07 2.82
CA GLU A 67 6.76 -18.11 3.49
C GLU A 67 6.90 -17.02 4.57
N GLY A 68 6.26 -15.88 4.37
CA GLY A 68 6.36 -14.67 5.16
C GLY A 68 5.16 -14.37 6.05
N VAL A 69 4.72 -13.11 6.01
CA VAL A 69 3.56 -12.58 6.71
C VAL A 69 2.64 -11.87 5.71
N LEU A 70 1.39 -12.31 5.65
CA LEU A 70 0.31 -11.61 4.95
C LEU A 70 -0.48 -10.75 5.94
N PHE A 71 -0.55 -9.46 5.70
CA PHE A 71 -1.42 -8.56 6.45
C PHE A 71 -2.77 -8.44 5.71
N ARG A 72 -3.81 -9.06 6.29
CA ARG A 72 -5.13 -9.11 5.65
C ARG A 72 -5.88 -7.79 5.66
N SER A 73 -5.50 -6.89 6.56
CA SER A 73 -6.20 -5.63 6.83
C SER A 73 -5.22 -4.46 6.85
N ALA A 74 -4.52 -4.24 5.72
CA ALA A 74 -3.60 -3.13 5.54
C ALA A 74 -4.30 -1.99 4.77
N PHE A 75 -4.10 -0.74 5.24
CA PHE A 75 -4.82 0.41 4.70
C PHE A 75 -3.88 1.61 4.45
N CYS A 76 -4.16 2.35 3.39
CA CYS A 76 -3.50 3.64 3.15
C CYS A 76 -4.10 4.75 4.02
N ASN A 77 -3.30 5.78 4.27
CA ASN A 77 -3.69 6.93 5.09
C ASN A 77 -4.34 8.05 4.29
N GLN A 78 -4.15 8.05 3.00
CA GLN A 78 -4.87 8.88 2.04
C GLN A 78 -4.82 8.21 0.68
N PRO A 79 -5.96 7.94 0.02
CA PRO A 79 -5.97 7.23 -1.26
C PRO A 79 -5.62 8.16 -2.43
N VAL A 80 -4.40 8.69 -2.41
CA VAL A 80 -3.79 9.58 -3.41
C VAL A 80 -2.27 9.33 -3.40
N CYS A 81 -1.63 9.25 -4.57
CA CYS A 81 -0.25 8.79 -4.72
C CYS A 81 0.77 9.53 -3.83
N ALA A 82 0.95 10.85 -3.99
CA ALA A 82 1.97 11.58 -3.25
C ALA A 82 1.73 11.57 -1.72
N PRO A 83 0.52 11.84 -1.20
CA PRO A 83 0.24 11.72 0.22
C PRO A 83 0.50 10.33 0.82
N ALA A 84 0.06 9.27 0.12
CA ALA A 84 0.28 7.89 0.56
C ALA A 84 1.78 7.54 0.61
N ARG A 85 2.53 7.90 -0.43
CA ARG A 85 3.99 7.70 -0.50
C ARG A 85 4.72 8.46 0.59
N ALA A 86 4.35 9.73 0.83
CA ALA A 86 4.88 10.51 1.94
C ALA A 86 4.62 9.83 3.30
N SER A 87 3.40 9.31 3.52
CA SER A 87 3.07 8.57 4.75
C SER A 87 3.92 7.32 4.93
N MET A 88 4.18 6.55 3.86
CA MET A 88 5.04 5.37 3.92
C MET A 88 6.49 5.69 4.34
N PHE A 89 7.05 6.76 3.75
CA PHE A 89 8.46 7.10 3.99
C PHE A 89 8.71 7.90 5.25
N THR A 90 7.68 8.56 5.82
CA THR A 90 7.83 9.40 7.02
C THR A 90 7.25 8.78 8.28
N GLY A 91 6.37 7.77 8.15
CA GLY A 91 5.59 7.25 9.26
C GLY A 91 4.62 8.28 9.86
N GLN A 92 4.26 9.34 9.10
CA GLN A 92 3.39 10.43 9.54
C GLN A 92 2.10 10.49 8.70
N TYR A 93 1.06 11.10 9.26
CA TYR A 93 -0.18 11.39 8.52
C TYR A 93 -0.03 12.62 7.61
N PRO A 94 -0.84 12.75 6.54
CA PRO A 94 -0.77 13.88 5.61
C PRO A 94 -0.86 15.25 6.28
N SER A 95 -1.71 15.40 7.27
CA SER A 95 -1.82 16.62 8.08
C SER A 95 -0.54 16.97 8.88
N LYS A 96 0.38 16.02 9.06
CA LYS A 96 1.66 16.23 9.78
C LYS A 96 2.83 16.46 8.82
N HIS A 97 3.01 15.58 7.80
CA HIS A 97 4.11 15.74 6.85
C HIS A 97 3.85 16.82 5.78
N GLY A 98 2.62 17.30 5.64
CA GLY A 98 2.25 18.42 4.78
C GLY A 98 1.98 18.09 3.30
N VAL A 99 2.17 16.84 2.87
CA VAL A 99 1.84 16.38 1.51
C VAL A 99 0.41 15.84 1.52
N TRP A 100 -0.55 16.68 1.19
CA TRP A 100 -1.97 16.34 1.19
C TRP A 100 -2.61 16.38 -0.22
N HIS A 101 -1.78 16.63 -1.26
CA HIS A 101 -2.19 16.78 -2.65
C HIS A 101 -1.04 16.32 -3.56
N ASN A 102 -1.35 15.83 -4.77
CA ASN A 102 -0.35 15.27 -5.69
C ASN A 102 0.70 16.28 -6.19
N SER A 103 0.39 17.58 -6.22
CA SER A 103 1.36 18.61 -6.62
C SER A 103 2.35 19.02 -5.51
N LEU A 104 2.12 18.52 -4.29
CA LEU A 104 2.97 18.83 -3.16
C LEU A 104 4.06 17.79 -3.01
N GLY A 105 5.28 18.23 -2.66
CA GLY A 105 6.38 17.35 -2.34
C GLY A 105 6.72 17.31 -0.86
N LEU A 106 7.59 16.38 -0.49
CA LEU A 106 8.18 16.37 0.85
C LEU A 106 9.05 17.62 1.03
N ARG A 107 8.92 18.26 2.18
CA ARG A 107 9.86 19.29 2.59
C ARG A 107 11.21 18.63 2.93
N ASP A 108 12.31 19.33 2.69
CA ASP A 108 13.67 18.81 2.88
C ASP A 108 14.01 18.56 4.36
N ASP A 109 13.26 19.17 5.31
CA ASP A 109 13.43 19.03 6.76
C ASP A 109 12.69 17.83 7.37
N VAL A 110 11.90 17.11 6.61
CA VAL A 110 11.13 15.96 7.09
C VAL A 110 12.01 14.72 7.20
N VAL A 111 12.03 14.12 8.39
CA VAL A 111 12.75 12.86 8.61
C VAL A 111 12.07 11.71 7.87
N THR A 112 12.84 10.97 7.09
CA THR A 112 12.35 9.86 6.29
C THR A 112 13.02 8.53 6.67
N LEU A 113 12.41 7.43 6.24
CA LEU A 113 12.99 6.09 6.37
C LEU A 113 14.37 6.01 5.69
N ALA A 114 14.51 6.53 4.46
CA ALA A 114 15.78 6.48 3.74
C ALA A 114 16.87 7.30 4.44
N ALA A 115 16.56 8.53 4.89
CA ALA A 115 17.51 9.35 5.64
C ALA A 115 17.96 8.68 6.93
N THR A 116 17.03 8.07 7.68
CA THR A 116 17.34 7.37 8.94
C THR A 116 18.19 6.13 8.70
N LEU A 117 17.89 5.34 7.66
CA LEU A 117 18.69 4.18 7.26
C LEU A 117 20.08 4.59 6.78
N HIS A 118 20.18 5.68 5.99
CA HIS A 118 21.46 6.21 5.54
C HIS A 118 22.37 6.60 6.72
N GLN A 119 21.84 7.33 7.70
CA GLN A 119 22.55 7.67 8.94
C GLN A 119 23.01 6.43 9.72
N ALA A 120 22.26 5.32 9.61
CA ALA A 120 22.62 4.03 10.18
C ALA A 120 23.61 3.23 9.32
N GLY A 121 24.13 3.77 8.21
CA GLY A 121 25.15 3.16 7.35
C GLY A 121 24.62 2.23 6.27
N TYR A 122 23.34 2.37 5.89
CA TYR A 122 22.81 1.72 4.70
C TYR A 122 23.12 2.53 3.44
N SER A 123 23.39 1.85 2.31
CA SER A 123 23.22 2.51 1.02
C SER A 123 21.72 2.64 0.72
N THR A 124 21.30 3.81 0.20
CA THR A 124 19.89 4.15 0.00
C THR A 124 19.61 4.38 -1.47
N ASN A 125 18.76 3.51 -2.05
CA ASN A 125 18.64 3.31 -3.50
C ASN A 125 17.18 3.42 -3.94
N TYR A 126 16.92 3.98 -5.13
CA TYR A 126 15.57 4.17 -5.65
C TYR A 126 15.50 3.91 -7.16
N ILE A 127 14.47 3.17 -7.59
CA ILE A 127 14.17 2.96 -9.01
C ILE A 127 12.68 3.18 -9.23
N GLY A 128 12.28 4.08 -10.15
CA GLY A 128 10.93 4.24 -10.66
C GLY A 128 10.22 5.54 -10.28
N LYS A 129 8.93 5.50 -9.98
CA LYS A 129 8.09 6.67 -9.71
C LYS A 129 8.38 7.25 -8.32
N TRP A 130 8.77 8.53 -8.26
CA TRP A 130 9.00 9.24 -7.00
C TRP A 130 7.74 9.91 -6.44
N HIS A 131 7.21 10.87 -7.19
CA HIS A 131 5.99 11.66 -6.91
C HIS A 131 6.02 12.43 -5.59
N LEU A 132 7.19 12.81 -5.09
CA LEU A 132 7.37 13.58 -3.85
C LEU A 132 8.28 14.80 -4.01
N MET A 133 8.63 15.19 -5.23
CA MET A 133 9.29 16.47 -5.48
C MET A 133 8.26 17.61 -5.43
N PRO A 134 8.54 18.73 -4.75
CA PRO A 134 7.69 19.91 -4.83
C PRO A 134 7.54 20.38 -6.28
N ALA A 135 6.34 20.29 -6.82
CA ALA A 135 6.05 20.57 -8.22
C ALA A 135 5.20 21.85 -8.43
N GLU A 136 4.68 22.42 -7.35
CA GLU A 136 3.81 23.59 -7.41
C GLU A 136 4.55 24.80 -8.00
N GLY A 137 3.95 25.39 -9.04
CA GLY A 137 4.52 26.56 -9.73
C GLY A 137 5.65 26.25 -10.72
N LEU A 138 6.09 25.00 -10.85
CA LEU A 138 7.10 24.61 -11.84
C LEU A 138 6.46 24.38 -13.23
N PRO A 139 7.21 24.63 -14.32
CA PRO A 139 6.83 24.16 -15.64
C PRO A 139 6.62 22.64 -15.64
N ARG A 140 5.62 22.15 -16.37
CA ARG A 140 5.24 20.74 -16.39
C ARG A 140 6.40 19.77 -16.62
N GLU A 141 7.29 20.11 -17.55
CA GLU A 141 8.45 19.28 -17.89
C GLU A 141 9.42 19.14 -16.71
N GLN A 142 9.65 20.22 -15.96
CA GLN A 142 10.47 20.20 -14.76
C GLN A 142 9.79 19.46 -13.59
N ALA A 143 8.47 19.62 -13.44
CA ALA A 143 7.67 18.98 -12.41
C ALA A 143 7.66 17.45 -12.54
N ARG A 144 7.75 16.91 -13.76
CA ARG A 144 7.52 15.50 -14.07
C ARG A 144 8.78 14.64 -14.15
N GLY A 145 9.89 15.22 -14.55
CA GLY A 145 11.12 14.51 -14.90
C GLY A 145 12.09 14.31 -13.73
N TRP A 146 13.27 14.89 -13.90
CA TRP A 146 14.37 14.76 -12.96
C TRP A 146 14.08 15.38 -11.60
N VAL A 147 14.51 14.68 -10.55
CA VAL A 147 14.39 15.11 -9.15
C VAL A 147 15.77 15.51 -8.63
N ALA A 148 15.92 16.76 -8.20
CA ALA A 148 17.17 17.24 -7.64
C ALA A 148 17.51 16.52 -6.31
N PRO A 149 18.80 16.31 -6.00
CA PRO A 149 19.24 15.49 -4.86
C PRO A 149 18.60 15.86 -3.51
N GLN A 150 18.42 17.16 -3.25
CA GLN A 150 17.80 17.64 -2.00
C GLN A 150 16.35 17.21 -1.84
N HIS A 151 15.63 16.91 -2.93
CA HIS A 151 14.22 16.51 -2.93
C HIS A 151 14.00 14.99 -2.99
N ARG A 152 15.05 14.19 -2.77
CA ARG A 152 15.01 12.73 -2.83
C ARG A 152 14.74 12.05 -1.50
N GLY A 153 14.40 12.80 -0.46
CA GLY A 153 14.02 12.24 0.85
C GLY A 153 15.09 11.32 1.47
N GLY A 154 16.39 11.58 1.23
CA GLY A 154 17.48 10.79 1.80
C GLY A 154 17.96 9.58 0.97
N PHE A 155 17.43 9.39 -0.24
CA PHE A 155 17.98 8.44 -1.21
C PHE A 155 19.19 9.09 -1.90
N SER A 156 20.41 8.59 -1.62
CA SER A 156 21.65 9.24 -1.98
C SER A 156 22.60 8.41 -2.88
N ASP A 157 22.37 7.10 -2.98
CA ASP A 157 23.28 6.21 -3.72
C ASP A 157 22.80 5.97 -5.15
N LEU A 158 22.09 4.87 -5.45
CA LEU A 158 21.49 4.67 -6.76
C LEU A 158 20.18 5.45 -6.86
N TRP A 159 20.09 6.29 -7.88
CA TRP A 159 18.85 6.97 -8.24
C TRP A 159 18.57 6.80 -9.72
N GLU A 160 17.48 6.15 -10.07
CA GLU A 160 16.99 5.96 -11.44
C GLU A 160 15.48 6.16 -11.43
N ALA A 161 15.03 7.41 -11.45
CA ALA A 161 13.64 7.73 -11.21
C ALA A 161 13.14 8.93 -12.03
N ALA A 162 11.82 9.04 -12.13
CA ALA A 162 11.11 10.23 -12.54
C ALA A 162 10.10 10.64 -11.47
N ASN A 163 9.82 11.95 -11.34
CA ASN A 163 8.86 12.42 -10.34
C ASN A 163 7.45 11.90 -10.66
N GLU A 164 6.94 12.17 -11.85
CA GLU A 164 5.62 11.73 -12.32
C GLU A 164 5.80 10.77 -13.51
N LEU A 165 6.14 9.52 -13.23
CA LEU A 165 6.50 8.52 -14.24
C LEU A 165 5.38 8.26 -15.26
N GLU A 166 4.12 8.44 -14.87
CA GLU A 166 2.94 8.37 -15.74
C GLU A 166 2.92 9.36 -16.89
N PHE A 167 3.72 10.42 -16.80
CA PHE A 167 3.83 11.45 -17.82
C PHE A 167 5.18 11.47 -18.54
N THR A 168 6.15 10.69 -18.05
CA THR A 168 7.48 10.56 -18.71
C THR A 168 7.63 9.20 -19.40
N SER A 169 6.59 8.35 -19.33
CA SER A 169 6.66 7.02 -19.94
C SER A 169 5.28 6.48 -20.31
N HIS A 170 5.30 5.57 -21.28
CA HIS A 170 4.22 4.65 -21.64
C HIS A 170 4.68 3.20 -21.42
N ALA A 171 3.83 2.24 -21.74
CA ALA A 171 4.08 0.83 -21.48
C ALA A 171 5.42 0.31 -22.05
N TYR A 172 5.84 0.80 -23.23
CA TYR A 172 7.01 0.30 -23.96
C TYR A 172 8.06 1.36 -24.31
N GLU A 173 7.93 2.56 -23.80
CA GLU A 173 8.89 3.64 -23.99
C GLU A 173 8.84 4.66 -22.86
N GLY A 174 9.93 5.33 -22.61
CA GLY A 174 9.96 6.40 -21.60
C GLY A 174 11.35 6.69 -21.10
N THR A 175 11.40 7.57 -20.10
CA THR A 175 12.63 8.10 -19.53
C THR A 175 12.60 8.08 -18.01
N LEU A 176 13.62 7.50 -17.40
CA LEU A 176 14.04 7.74 -16.02
C LEU A 176 15.27 8.66 -16.03
N TYR A 177 15.63 9.18 -14.88
CA TYR A 177 16.81 10.06 -14.73
C TYR A 177 17.75 9.51 -13.67
N ASP A 178 19.06 9.53 -13.96
CA ASP A 178 20.09 9.11 -13.01
C ASP A 178 20.39 10.19 -11.94
N ASN A 179 21.39 9.91 -11.12
CA ASN A 179 21.83 10.83 -10.05
C ASN A 179 22.21 12.22 -10.56
N ALA A 180 22.81 12.31 -11.74
CA ALA A 180 23.28 13.55 -12.36
C ALA A 180 22.21 14.24 -13.22
N GLY A 181 21.03 13.64 -13.37
CA GLY A 181 19.94 14.14 -14.23
C GLY A 181 20.09 13.70 -15.68
N LYS A 182 20.98 12.76 -15.97
CA LYS A 182 21.10 12.21 -17.32
C LYS A 182 19.90 11.30 -17.60
N PRO A 183 19.25 11.45 -18.76
CA PRO A 183 18.15 10.56 -19.13
C PRO A 183 18.62 9.12 -19.33
N ILE A 184 17.79 8.19 -18.88
CA ILE A 184 17.90 6.74 -19.07
C ILE A 184 16.66 6.33 -19.84
N ASP A 185 16.76 6.34 -21.15
CA ASP A 185 15.65 6.02 -22.03
C ASP A 185 15.50 4.52 -22.21
N PHE A 186 14.25 4.07 -22.37
CA PHE A 186 13.92 2.71 -22.77
C PHE A 186 12.90 2.74 -23.92
N SER A 187 13.02 1.77 -24.83
CA SER A 187 12.11 1.58 -25.95
C SER A 187 12.05 0.11 -26.32
N GLY A 188 10.86 -0.37 -26.69
CA GLY A 188 10.63 -1.75 -27.10
C GLY A 188 10.59 -2.80 -25.98
N GLN A 189 10.93 -2.44 -24.75
CA GLN A 189 10.83 -3.26 -23.56
C GLN A 189 9.65 -2.76 -22.69
N TYR A 190 8.90 -3.68 -22.08
CA TYR A 190 7.84 -3.29 -21.17
C TYR A 190 8.40 -2.59 -19.93
N ARG A 191 7.78 -1.49 -19.51
CA ARG A 191 8.29 -0.58 -18.45
C ARG A 191 8.68 -1.30 -17.16
N THR A 192 7.83 -2.21 -16.66
CA THR A 192 8.16 -2.94 -15.42
C THR A 192 9.30 -3.91 -15.59
N ASP A 193 9.45 -4.53 -16.78
CA ASP A 193 10.59 -5.42 -17.07
C ASP A 193 11.88 -4.63 -17.13
N PHE A 194 11.86 -3.46 -17.77
CA PHE A 194 13.02 -2.56 -17.79
C PHE A 194 13.46 -2.21 -16.37
N MET A 195 12.53 -1.77 -15.51
CA MET A 195 12.84 -1.42 -14.12
C MET A 195 13.32 -2.63 -13.31
N THR A 196 12.72 -3.81 -13.53
CA THR A 196 13.12 -5.07 -12.89
C THR A 196 14.54 -5.46 -13.27
N GLU A 197 14.93 -5.34 -14.54
CA GLU A 197 16.31 -5.61 -14.96
C GLU A 197 17.33 -4.62 -14.35
N ARG A 198 16.94 -3.35 -14.17
CA ARG A 198 17.75 -2.37 -13.42
C ARG A 198 17.96 -2.80 -11.98
N ALA A 199 16.89 -3.21 -11.30
CA ALA A 199 16.94 -3.72 -9.93
C ALA A 199 17.79 -5.00 -9.81
N LYS A 200 17.63 -5.96 -10.74
CA LYS A 200 18.44 -7.19 -10.78
C LYS A 200 19.94 -6.88 -10.98
N ARG A 201 20.27 -5.89 -11.81
CA ARG A 201 21.64 -5.42 -11.97
C ARG A 201 22.22 -4.88 -10.66
N PHE A 202 21.47 -4.04 -9.96
CA PHE A 202 21.85 -3.54 -8.64
C PHE A 202 22.09 -4.70 -7.67
N LEU A 203 21.15 -5.65 -7.54
CA LEU A 203 21.23 -6.78 -6.60
C LEU A 203 22.47 -7.66 -6.86
N ARG A 204 22.85 -7.90 -8.13
CA ARG A 204 24.04 -8.68 -8.47
C ARG A 204 25.35 -7.99 -8.08
N SER A 205 25.35 -6.69 -7.86
CA SER A 205 26.56 -5.91 -7.49
C SER A 205 26.48 -5.34 -6.07
N ALA A 206 25.35 -5.49 -5.36
CA ALA A 206 25.14 -4.90 -4.04
C ALA A 206 26.15 -5.42 -3.02
N LYS A 207 26.68 -4.50 -2.20
CA LYS A 207 27.62 -4.79 -1.12
C LYS A 207 27.14 -4.10 0.16
N GLY A 208 27.28 -4.80 1.31
CA GLY A 208 26.90 -4.29 2.62
C GLY A 208 25.39 -4.11 2.79
N PRO A 209 24.93 -3.53 3.88
CA PRO A 209 23.52 -3.32 4.09
C PRO A 209 22.98 -2.25 3.12
N PHE A 210 21.92 -2.58 2.43
CA PHE A 210 21.25 -1.66 1.51
C PHE A 210 19.75 -1.55 1.82
N PHE A 211 19.22 -0.39 1.51
CA PHE A 211 17.80 -0.12 1.36
C PHE A 211 17.53 0.26 -0.10
N ILE A 212 16.63 -0.43 -0.75
CA ILE A 212 16.18 -0.08 -2.10
C ILE A 212 14.67 -0.05 -2.18
N THR A 213 14.12 1.00 -2.80
CA THR A 213 12.72 1.07 -3.18
C THR A 213 12.59 0.85 -4.69
N LEU A 214 11.77 -0.14 -5.06
CA LEU A 214 11.34 -0.38 -6.43
C LEU A 214 9.90 0.11 -6.56
N SER A 215 9.71 1.25 -7.20
CA SER A 215 8.43 1.94 -7.26
C SER A 215 7.87 1.87 -8.68
N TYR A 216 7.10 0.81 -8.95
CA TYR A 216 6.45 0.59 -10.22
C TYR A 216 5.24 1.50 -10.40
N LEU A 217 5.00 1.93 -11.64
CA LEU A 217 3.77 2.64 -11.98
C LEU A 217 2.60 1.66 -12.13
N GLU A 218 2.86 0.47 -12.67
CA GLU A 218 1.82 -0.55 -12.78
C GLU A 218 1.37 -1.00 -11.36
N VAL A 219 0.08 -1.13 -11.14
CA VAL A 219 -1.02 -1.29 -12.10
C VAL A 219 -1.84 0.01 -12.30
N HIS A 220 -1.24 1.19 -12.18
CA HIS A 220 -1.92 2.46 -12.44
C HIS A 220 -2.35 2.56 -13.91
N HIS A 221 -3.52 3.17 -14.18
CA HIS A 221 -3.94 3.48 -15.54
C HIS A 221 -3.02 4.53 -16.16
N GLN A 222 -2.87 4.50 -17.47
CA GLN A 222 -2.17 5.53 -18.22
C GLN A 222 -3.09 6.76 -18.35
N ASN A 223 -2.61 7.91 -17.89
CA ASN A 223 -3.48 9.08 -17.67
C ASN A 223 -4.03 9.71 -18.96
N ASP A 224 -3.26 9.69 -20.03
CA ASP A 224 -3.63 10.31 -21.31
C ASP A 224 -4.58 9.45 -22.17
N SER A 225 -4.51 8.12 -22.03
CA SER A 225 -5.40 7.17 -22.70
C SER A 225 -6.58 6.71 -21.84
N ASP A 226 -6.49 6.91 -20.52
CA ASP A 226 -7.44 6.40 -19.53
C ASP A 226 -7.61 4.87 -19.61
N THR A 227 -6.52 4.15 -19.92
CA THR A 227 -6.48 2.69 -20.08
C THR A 227 -5.50 2.03 -19.13
N PHE A 228 -5.66 0.73 -18.88
CA PHE A 228 -4.62 -0.12 -18.31
C PHE A 228 -3.91 -0.81 -19.48
N ASP A 229 -2.59 -0.68 -19.54
CA ASP A 229 -1.79 -1.13 -20.68
C ASP A 229 -0.94 -2.35 -20.30
N PRO A 230 -1.48 -3.58 -20.32
CA PRO A 230 -0.72 -4.79 -20.02
C PRO A 230 0.32 -5.08 -21.09
N PRO A 231 1.35 -5.90 -20.81
CA PRO A 231 2.26 -6.36 -21.84
C PRO A 231 1.51 -7.17 -22.91
N LYS A 232 2.00 -7.09 -24.16
CA LYS A 232 1.34 -7.70 -25.34
C LYS A 232 1.06 -9.19 -25.16
N GLU A 233 1.96 -9.92 -24.51
CA GLU A 233 1.84 -11.34 -24.22
C GLU A 233 0.80 -11.66 -23.12
N PHE A 234 0.34 -10.66 -22.38
CA PHE A 234 -0.74 -10.75 -21.40
C PHE A 234 -2.07 -10.20 -21.89
N ALA A 235 -2.07 -9.51 -23.04
CA ALA A 235 -3.29 -9.02 -23.65
C ALA A 235 -4.28 -10.18 -23.84
N HIS A 236 -5.54 -9.95 -23.44
CA HIS A 236 -6.61 -10.96 -23.50
C HIS A 236 -6.39 -12.23 -22.65
N ARG A 237 -5.44 -12.25 -21.71
CA ARG A 237 -5.21 -13.40 -20.80
C ARG A 237 -6.44 -13.68 -19.92
N TYR A 238 -7.22 -12.67 -19.60
CA TYR A 238 -8.40 -12.75 -18.73
C TYR A 238 -9.68 -12.27 -19.43
N PRO A 239 -10.15 -12.95 -20.50
CA PRO A 239 -11.27 -12.48 -21.32
C PRO A 239 -12.61 -12.45 -20.56
N ASN A 240 -12.75 -13.25 -19.52
CA ASN A 240 -13.90 -13.30 -18.63
C ASN A 240 -13.44 -13.12 -17.18
N PRO A 241 -13.07 -11.90 -16.76
CA PRO A 241 -12.53 -11.67 -15.45
C PRO A 241 -13.60 -11.89 -14.37
N PHE A 242 -13.18 -12.43 -13.22
CA PHE A 242 -14.01 -12.40 -12.01
C PHE A 242 -14.29 -10.96 -11.64
N ILE A 243 -15.57 -10.60 -11.53
CA ILE A 243 -15.97 -9.24 -11.15
C ILE A 243 -16.02 -9.15 -9.63
N PRO A 244 -15.16 -8.36 -8.98
CA PRO A 244 -15.21 -8.12 -7.55
C PRO A 244 -16.62 -7.66 -7.10
N PRO A 245 -17.14 -8.17 -5.99
CA PRO A 245 -18.50 -7.86 -5.55
C PRO A 245 -18.77 -6.37 -5.29
N ASP A 246 -17.74 -5.61 -4.88
CA ASP A 246 -17.83 -4.16 -4.66
C ASP A 246 -18.05 -3.36 -5.95
N LEU A 247 -17.69 -3.92 -7.10
CA LEU A 247 -17.87 -3.30 -8.42
C LEU A 247 -19.17 -3.70 -9.11
N ARG A 248 -19.56 -4.97 -8.94
CA ARG A 248 -20.62 -5.62 -9.72
C ARG A 248 -21.94 -4.85 -9.81
N PRO A 249 -22.52 -4.30 -8.71
CA PRO A 249 -23.81 -3.61 -8.78
C PRO A 249 -23.69 -2.13 -9.19
N LEU A 250 -22.47 -1.62 -9.37
CA LEU A 250 -22.23 -0.19 -9.56
C LEU A 250 -21.80 0.12 -11.00
N PRO A 251 -22.25 1.25 -11.58
CA PRO A 251 -21.69 1.74 -12.83
C PRO A 251 -20.24 2.18 -12.64
N GLY A 252 -19.43 2.06 -13.67
CA GLY A 252 -18.01 2.46 -13.64
C GLY A 252 -17.29 2.03 -14.92
N SER A 253 -15.97 2.14 -14.92
CA SER A 253 -15.12 1.77 -16.06
C SER A 253 -14.70 0.28 -16.07
N TRP A 254 -14.97 -0.44 -14.99
CA TRP A 254 -14.56 -1.83 -14.82
C TRP A 254 -14.99 -2.80 -15.93
N PRO A 255 -16.16 -2.64 -16.62
CA PRO A 255 -16.55 -3.60 -17.65
C PRO A 255 -15.59 -3.66 -18.84
N SER A 256 -14.95 -2.54 -19.17
CA SER A 256 -13.98 -2.44 -20.26
C SER A 256 -12.52 -2.56 -19.82
N GLN A 257 -12.23 -2.43 -18.53
CA GLN A 257 -10.84 -2.25 -18.03
C GLN A 257 -10.34 -3.37 -17.12
N LEU A 258 -11.25 -4.17 -16.53
CA LEU A 258 -10.88 -5.14 -15.50
C LEU A 258 -9.96 -6.27 -16.01
N SER A 259 -10.16 -6.70 -17.27
CA SER A 259 -9.32 -7.71 -17.92
C SER A 259 -7.87 -7.25 -18.03
N ASP A 260 -7.66 -6.03 -18.52
CA ASP A 260 -6.32 -5.46 -18.69
C ASP A 260 -5.67 -5.12 -17.34
N TYR A 261 -6.46 -4.64 -16.38
CA TYR A 261 -6.00 -4.46 -15.00
C TYR A 261 -5.47 -5.77 -14.39
N PHE A 262 -6.20 -6.89 -14.54
CA PHE A 262 -5.74 -8.19 -14.04
C PHE A 262 -4.49 -8.69 -14.77
N ALA A 263 -4.37 -8.38 -16.04
CA ALA A 263 -3.17 -8.68 -16.82
C ALA A 263 -1.94 -7.88 -16.30
N CYS A 264 -2.13 -6.60 -15.97
CA CYS A 264 -1.09 -5.80 -15.31
C CYS A 264 -0.72 -6.34 -13.92
N VAL A 265 -1.73 -6.78 -13.13
CA VAL A 265 -1.50 -7.42 -11.82
C VAL A 265 -0.64 -8.67 -11.95
N ALA A 266 -0.98 -9.56 -12.90
CA ALA A 266 -0.22 -10.79 -13.11
C ALA A 266 1.22 -10.51 -13.58
N LYS A 267 1.42 -9.47 -14.37
CA LYS A 267 2.77 -9.03 -14.77
C LYS A 267 3.58 -8.49 -13.60
N MET A 268 2.95 -7.72 -12.73
CA MET A 268 3.62 -7.26 -11.49
C MET A 268 4.05 -8.42 -10.60
N ASP A 269 3.21 -9.44 -10.48
CA ASP A 269 3.55 -10.65 -9.74
C ASP A 269 4.77 -11.39 -10.33
N GLU A 270 4.86 -11.51 -11.67
CA GLU A 270 6.04 -12.08 -12.32
C GLU A 270 7.31 -11.29 -11.98
N ASN A 271 7.24 -9.96 -12.01
CA ASN A 271 8.39 -9.12 -11.68
C ASN A 271 8.84 -9.27 -10.22
N VAL A 272 7.90 -9.41 -9.28
CA VAL A 272 8.24 -9.79 -7.89
C VAL A 272 8.94 -11.15 -7.84
N GLY A 273 8.46 -12.13 -8.62
CA GLY A 273 9.09 -13.44 -8.77
C GLY A 273 10.55 -13.35 -9.25
N GLU A 274 10.82 -12.50 -10.26
CA GLU A 274 12.17 -12.28 -10.79
C GLU A 274 13.11 -11.62 -9.76
N ILE A 275 12.63 -10.64 -8.99
CA ILE A 275 13.41 -10.05 -7.88
C ILE A 275 13.74 -11.11 -6.83
N ARG A 276 12.77 -11.89 -6.38
CA ARG A 276 12.99 -12.94 -5.38
C ARG A 276 13.92 -14.05 -5.90
N LYS A 277 13.82 -14.42 -7.17
CA LYS A 277 14.74 -15.33 -7.85
C LYS A 277 16.16 -14.80 -7.83
N THR A 278 16.36 -13.52 -8.20
CA THR A 278 17.68 -12.88 -8.19
C THR A 278 18.30 -12.83 -6.79
N LEU A 279 17.50 -12.57 -5.76
CA LEU A 279 17.97 -12.64 -4.37
C LEU A 279 18.50 -14.03 -4.01
N ARG A 280 17.81 -15.11 -4.40
CA ARG A 280 18.28 -16.49 -4.20
C ARG A 280 19.57 -16.78 -4.99
N GLU A 281 19.65 -16.38 -6.25
CA GLU A 281 20.81 -16.57 -7.11
C GLU A 281 22.07 -15.87 -6.59
N THR A 282 21.89 -14.73 -5.90
CA THR A 282 22.98 -13.94 -5.31
C THR A 282 23.27 -14.29 -3.85
N GLY A 283 22.48 -15.18 -3.23
CA GLY A 283 22.62 -15.53 -1.82
C GLY A 283 22.19 -14.41 -0.84
N LEU A 284 21.50 -13.36 -1.34
CA LEU A 284 21.03 -12.24 -0.53
C LEU A 284 19.71 -12.53 0.19
N ASP A 285 18.96 -13.54 -0.25
CA ASP A 285 17.62 -13.88 0.25
C ASP A 285 17.60 -14.18 1.76
N GLN A 286 18.68 -14.76 2.30
CA GLN A 286 18.76 -15.12 3.73
C GLN A 286 18.85 -13.90 4.66
N ASN A 287 19.31 -12.76 4.17
CA ASN A 287 19.47 -11.53 4.96
C ASN A 287 18.77 -10.31 4.32
N THR A 288 17.68 -10.53 3.59
CA THR A 288 16.93 -9.45 2.96
C THR A 288 15.47 -9.47 3.39
N ILE A 289 14.99 -8.38 3.97
CA ILE A 289 13.56 -8.13 4.19
C ILE A 289 12.98 -7.61 2.87
N VAL A 290 11.97 -8.30 2.36
CA VAL A 290 11.22 -7.90 1.16
C VAL A 290 9.81 -7.52 1.56
N VAL A 291 9.41 -6.30 1.21
CA VAL A 291 8.06 -5.76 1.41
C VAL A 291 7.41 -5.57 0.04
N PHE A 292 6.20 -6.07 -0.13
CA PHE A 292 5.32 -5.71 -1.25
C PHE A 292 4.10 -4.98 -0.70
N LEU A 293 3.79 -3.80 -1.27
CA LEU A 293 2.60 -3.04 -0.93
C LEU A 293 2.14 -2.14 -2.09
N SER A 294 0.96 -1.53 -1.92
CA SER A 294 0.47 -0.45 -2.79
C SER A 294 0.38 0.88 -2.05
N ASP A 295 0.37 1.98 -2.79
CA ASP A 295 0.09 3.30 -2.23
C ASP A 295 -1.42 3.50 -1.97
N HIS A 296 -2.31 2.98 -2.83
CA HIS A 296 -3.77 2.96 -2.66
C HIS A 296 -4.41 1.91 -3.59
N GLY A 297 -5.72 1.70 -3.45
CA GLY A 297 -6.48 0.79 -4.30
C GLY A 297 -7.06 1.44 -5.57
N CYS A 298 -8.08 0.77 -6.16
CA CYS A 298 -8.74 1.16 -7.39
C CYS A 298 -10.23 0.78 -7.34
N HIS A 299 -11.13 1.72 -7.52
CA HIS A 299 -12.58 1.46 -7.58
C HIS A 299 -13.19 1.63 -8.98
N PHE A 300 -12.37 1.76 -10.03
CA PHE A 300 -12.83 1.83 -11.42
C PHE A 300 -13.96 2.86 -11.64
N LYS A 301 -13.85 4.04 -11.08
CA LYS A 301 -14.85 5.13 -11.17
C LYS A 301 -16.26 4.77 -10.65
N THR A 302 -16.38 3.74 -9.80
CA THR A 302 -17.69 3.35 -9.23
C THR A 302 -18.14 4.24 -8.09
N ARG A 303 -17.25 4.97 -7.44
CA ARG A 303 -17.52 5.78 -6.25
C ARG A 303 -17.44 7.29 -6.49
N ASN A 304 -16.75 7.69 -7.56
CA ASN A 304 -16.62 9.07 -8.03
C ASN A 304 -16.10 9.02 -9.49
N THR A 305 -15.80 10.18 -10.08
CA THR A 305 -15.32 10.26 -11.48
C THR A 305 -13.85 9.86 -11.66
N GLU A 306 -13.15 9.53 -10.56
CA GLU A 306 -11.76 9.11 -10.53
C GLU A 306 -11.66 7.61 -10.20
N TYR A 307 -10.45 7.06 -10.11
CA TYR A 307 -10.22 5.65 -9.75
C TYR A 307 -10.05 5.40 -8.25
N LYS A 308 -9.89 6.45 -7.47
CA LYS A 308 -9.49 6.49 -6.05
C LYS A 308 -10.12 7.69 -5.35
N ARG A 309 -9.59 8.17 -4.23
CA ARG A 309 -10.03 9.38 -3.51
C ARG A 309 -11.37 9.21 -2.78
N SER A 310 -11.68 8.00 -2.33
CA SER A 310 -12.92 7.70 -1.63
C SER A 310 -12.66 6.95 -0.31
N PRO A 311 -13.60 6.95 0.66
CA PRO A 311 -13.43 6.26 1.93
C PRO A 311 -13.63 4.74 1.85
N HIS A 312 -13.91 4.20 0.67
CA HIS A 312 -14.25 2.80 0.48
C HIS A 312 -13.01 1.91 0.50
N ASP A 313 -13.17 0.67 0.96
CA ASP A 313 -12.08 -0.32 0.98
C ASP A 313 -11.45 -0.52 -0.40
N SER A 314 -12.22 -0.41 -1.49
CA SER A 314 -11.68 -0.41 -2.86
C SER A 314 -10.65 0.69 -3.15
N SER A 315 -10.62 1.78 -2.37
CA SER A 315 -9.62 2.85 -2.47
C SER A 315 -8.54 2.75 -1.40
N ILE A 316 -8.91 2.35 -0.16
CA ILE A 316 -8.01 2.45 0.99
C ILE A 316 -7.40 1.10 1.42
N HIS A 317 -8.02 -0.04 1.10
CA HIS A 317 -7.48 -1.37 1.42
C HIS A 317 -6.43 -1.77 0.39
N ILE A 318 -5.20 -1.94 0.86
CA ILE A 318 -4.02 -2.22 0.04
C ILE A 318 -3.44 -3.61 0.35
N PRO A 319 -2.74 -4.24 -0.59
CA PRO A 319 -1.93 -5.41 -0.27
C PRO A 319 -0.77 -5.03 0.65
N LEU A 320 -0.40 -5.93 1.57
CA LEU A 320 0.84 -5.86 2.31
C LEU A 320 1.32 -7.27 2.61
N VAL A 321 2.47 -7.63 2.03
CA VAL A 321 3.17 -8.90 2.28
C VAL A 321 4.60 -8.59 2.64
N ILE A 322 5.12 -9.20 3.72
CA ILE A 322 6.50 -9.03 4.16
C ILE A 322 7.13 -10.41 4.37
N SER A 323 8.34 -10.61 3.84
CA SER A 323 9.15 -11.80 4.04
C SER A 323 10.60 -11.45 4.36
N GLY A 324 11.38 -12.40 4.86
CA GLY A 324 12.79 -12.22 5.23
C GLY A 324 13.03 -12.26 6.73
N PRO A 325 14.22 -11.87 7.21
CA PRO A 325 14.60 -11.95 8.61
C PRO A 325 13.58 -11.29 9.55
N GLY A 326 13.08 -12.05 10.51
CA GLY A 326 12.02 -11.63 11.44
C GLY A 326 10.59 -11.82 10.93
N PHE A 327 10.40 -12.00 9.62
CA PHE A 327 9.08 -12.14 8.97
C PHE A 327 8.83 -13.53 8.34
N ASN A 328 9.80 -14.43 8.32
CA ASN A 328 9.60 -15.81 7.79
C ASN A 328 8.81 -16.65 8.80
N ARG A 329 7.50 -16.41 8.89
CA ARG A 329 6.61 -16.91 9.93
C ARG A 329 5.46 -17.77 9.41
N SER A 330 5.22 -17.84 8.09
CA SER A 330 4.06 -18.52 7.48
C SER A 330 2.75 -18.14 8.19
N MET A 331 2.49 -16.86 8.37
CA MET A 331 1.35 -16.39 9.15
C MET A 331 0.55 -15.29 8.46
N GLN A 332 -0.69 -15.14 8.91
CA GLN A 332 -1.57 -14.04 8.54
C GLN A 332 -1.87 -13.19 9.77
N VAL A 333 -1.85 -11.87 9.58
CA VAL A 333 -2.22 -10.85 10.58
C VAL A 333 -3.55 -10.24 10.16
N SER A 334 -4.55 -10.29 11.05
CA SER A 334 -5.90 -9.78 10.79
C SER A 334 -6.15 -8.40 11.39
N GLU A 335 -5.29 -7.98 12.32
CA GLU A 335 -5.36 -6.65 12.92
C GLU A 335 -5.17 -5.57 11.85
N LEU A 336 -5.88 -4.45 12.02
CA LEU A 336 -5.78 -3.34 11.10
C LEU A 336 -4.42 -2.66 11.23
N VAL A 337 -3.69 -2.59 10.11
CA VAL A 337 -2.40 -1.90 10.00
C VAL A 337 -2.48 -0.78 8.97
N SER A 338 -1.63 0.19 9.13
CA SER A 338 -1.66 1.44 8.38
C SER A 338 -0.32 1.69 7.69
N GLN A 339 -0.31 2.38 6.57
CA GLN A 339 0.94 2.73 5.86
C GLN A 339 1.96 3.47 6.75
N VAL A 340 1.49 4.31 7.69
CA VAL A 340 2.39 4.98 8.64
C VAL A 340 3.14 4.01 9.56
N ASP A 341 2.67 2.76 9.68
CA ASP A 341 3.29 1.71 10.49
C ASP A 341 4.50 1.07 9.79
N LEU A 342 4.70 1.31 8.48
CA LEU A 342 5.79 0.71 7.70
C LEU A 342 7.17 1.20 8.19
N MET A 343 7.37 2.51 8.30
CA MET A 343 8.65 3.08 8.72
C MET A 343 9.10 2.56 10.09
N PRO A 344 8.29 2.66 11.18
CA PRO A 344 8.72 2.16 12.48
C PRO A 344 8.96 0.64 12.49
N THR A 345 8.19 -0.12 11.70
CA THR A 345 8.38 -1.58 11.57
C THR A 345 9.73 -1.93 10.96
N LEU A 346 10.12 -1.28 9.88
CA LEU A 346 11.39 -1.56 9.19
C LEU A 346 12.59 -1.09 10.00
N LEU A 347 12.49 0.06 10.68
CA LEU A 347 13.54 0.55 11.57
C LEU A 347 13.76 -0.39 12.76
N GLU A 348 12.69 -0.81 13.41
CA GLU A 348 12.77 -1.77 14.53
C GLU A 348 13.30 -3.14 14.06
N ALA A 349 12.86 -3.61 12.88
CA ALA A 349 13.37 -4.84 12.29
C ALA A 349 14.87 -4.77 11.96
N ALA A 350 15.41 -3.58 11.74
CA ALA A 350 16.82 -3.31 11.50
C ALA A 350 17.62 -2.96 12.78
N ASP A 351 16.96 -3.00 13.95
CA ASP A 351 17.54 -2.57 15.24
C ASP A 351 17.99 -1.09 15.25
N ILE A 352 17.15 -0.24 14.65
CA ILE A 352 17.36 1.22 14.57
C ILE A 352 16.26 1.94 15.33
N ALA A 353 16.66 2.95 16.10
CA ALA A 353 15.71 3.76 16.89
C ALA A 353 14.71 4.49 15.99
N VAL A 354 13.43 4.41 16.34
CA VAL A 354 12.35 5.09 15.64
C VAL A 354 12.36 6.58 16.03
N PRO A 355 12.42 7.51 15.05
CA PRO A 355 12.36 8.93 15.33
C PRO A 355 11.06 9.35 16.05
N ALA A 356 11.16 10.30 16.99
CA ALA A 356 10.00 10.77 17.77
C ALA A 356 8.90 11.44 16.94
N SER A 357 9.21 11.88 15.72
CA SER A 357 8.25 12.46 14.78
C SER A 357 7.29 11.43 14.14
N VAL A 358 7.61 10.14 14.21
CA VAL A 358 6.81 9.03 13.64
C VAL A 358 5.53 8.86 14.45
N GLN A 359 4.39 8.78 13.73
CA GLN A 359 3.06 8.58 14.32
C GLN A 359 2.56 7.13 14.19
N GLY A 360 3.22 6.35 13.33
CA GLY A 360 2.99 4.93 13.17
C GLY A 360 3.49 4.10 14.35
N ARG A 361 3.15 2.82 14.36
CA ARG A 361 3.61 1.82 15.35
C ARG A 361 4.17 0.60 14.63
N SER A 362 5.24 0.04 15.16
CA SER A 362 5.77 -1.23 14.64
C SER A 362 4.75 -2.35 14.75
N VAL A 363 4.62 -3.13 13.68
CA VAL A 363 3.76 -4.32 13.63
C VAL A 363 4.44 -5.58 14.19
N LEU A 364 5.72 -5.51 14.55
CA LEU A 364 6.46 -6.68 15.05
C LEU A 364 5.80 -7.34 16.27
N PRO A 365 5.20 -6.62 17.24
CA PRO A 365 4.47 -7.26 18.33
C PRO A 365 3.31 -8.15 17.87
N LEU A 366 2.64 -7.82 16.75
CA LEU A 366 1.54 -8.63 16.20
C LEU A 366 2.04 -9.99 15.70
N LEU A 367 3.30 -10.07 15.25
CA LEU A 367 3.90 -11.34 14.83
C LEU A 367 4.08 -12.33 15.98
N ASP A 368 4.17 -11.82 17.19
CA ASP A 368 4.21 -12.62 18.43
C ASP A 368 2.81 -12.71 19.09
N ARG A 369 1.75 -12.35 18.34
CA ARG A 369 0.35 -12.29 18.81
C ARG A 369 0.13 -11.39 20.03
N LYS A 370 0.97 -10.38 20.20
CA LYS A 370 0.84 -9.36 21.24
C LYS A 370 -0.06 -8.25 20.72
N THR A 371 -1.37 -8.43 20.90
CA THR A 371 -2.40 -7.48 20.41
C THR A 371 -2.88 -6.52 21.47
N GLU A 372 -2.47 -6.70 22.73
CA GLU A 372 -2.84 -5.80 23.82
C GLU A 372 -2.34 -4.38 23.54
N GLY A 373 -3.24 -3.40 23.65
CA GLY A 373 -2.96 -2.00 23.35
C GLY A 373 -2.78 -1.68 21.86
N TRP A 374 -2.96 -2.67 20.96
CA TRP A 374 -3.02 -2.38 19.52
C TRP A 374 -4.27 -1.58 19.20
N ARG A 375 -4.11 -0.50 18.44
CA ARG A 375 -5.22 0.45 18.19
C ARG A 375 -6.38 -0.13 17.38
N ASN A 376 -6.16 -1.19 16.61
CA ASN A 376 -7.12 -1.91 15.76
C ASN A 376 -8.16 -1.01 15.05
N GLU A 377 -7.69 0.12 14.58
CA GLU A 377 -8.41 1.09 13.76
C GLU A 377 -7.41 1.88 12.91
N VAL A 378 -7.80 2.27 11.72
CA VAL A 378 -7.01 3.09 10.81
C VAL A 378 -7.68 4.44 10.60
N TYR A 379 -6.92 5.50 10.85
CA TYR A 379 -7.29 6.86 10.49
C TYR A 379 -6.79 7.17 9.07
N PHE A 380 -7.63 7.79 8.27
CA PHE A 380 -7.27 8.24 6.92
C PHE A 380 -7.83 9.64 6.62
N GLU A 381 -7.19 10.32 5.68
CA GLU A 381 -7.56 11.63 5.19
C GLU A 381 -8.03 11.54 3.74
N MET A 382 -8.85 12.45 3.30
CA MET A 382 -9.32 12.59 1.92
C MET A 382 -9.12 14.01 1.46
N THR A 383 -8.66 14.15 0.21
CA THR A 383 -8.54 15.43 -0.50
C THR A 383 -8.77 15.22 -1.99
N GLU A 384 -8.68 16.25 -2.77
CA GLU A 384 -8.79 16.28 -4.24
C GLU A 384 -10.16 15.91 -4.82
N PHE A 385 -11.01 15.18 -4.11
CA PHE A 385 -12.41 14.94 -4.47
C PHE A 385 -13.35 15.53 -3.41
N VAL A 386 -13.07 15.21 -2.16
CA VAL A 386 -13.69 15.83 -0.98
C VAL A 386 -12.61 16.07 0.07
N THR A 387 -12.67 17.18 0.78
CA THR A 387 -11.86 17.37 1.98
C THR A 387 -12.53 16.65 3.13
N GLY A 388 -11.93 15.58 3.62
CA GLY A 388 -12.56 14.73 4.63
C GLY A 388 -11.56 14.01 5.52
N ARG A 389 -12.13 13.36 6.52
CA ARG A 389 -11.44 12.52 7.52
C ARG A 389 -12.23 11.25 7.73
N GLY A 390 -11.53 10.14 7.91
CA GLY A 390 -12.21 8.86 8.09
C GLY A 390 -11.52 7.94 9.08
N LEU A 391 -12.30 6.98 9.50
CA LEU A 391 -11.93 5.90 10.41
C LEU A 391 -12.39 4.57 9.83
N ARG A 392 -11.47 3.60 9.73
CA ARG A 392 -11.76 2.21 9.38
C ARG A 392 -11.51 1.34 10.61
N THR A 393 -12.53 0.66 11.06
CA THR A 393 -12.48 -0.30 12.20
C THR A 393 -12.79 -1.71 11.68
N PRO A 394 -12.64 -2.78 12.45
CA PRO A 394 -13.02 -4.12 11.98
C PRO A 394 -14.45 -4.22 11.46
N GLN A 395 -15.39 -3.48 12.06
CA GLN A 395 -16.81 -3.53 11.69
C GLN A 395 -17.26 -2.33 10.86
N TYR A 396 -16.68 -1.16 11.01
CA TYR A 396 -17.23 0.06 10.40
C TYR A 396 -16.20 0.81 9.55
N THR A 397 -16.69 1.40 8.46
CA THR A 397 -16.05 2.55 7.82
C THR A 397 -16.90 3.78 8.13
N TYR A 398 -16.29 4.80 8.72
CA TYR A 398 -16.95 6.07 9.04
C TYR A 398 -16.11 7.23 8.50
N ALA A 399 -16.76 8.18 7.81
CA ALA A 399 -16.06 9.35 7.30
C ALA A 399 -16.95 10.61 7.40
N ALA A 400 -16.28 11.74 7.60
CA ALA A 400 -16.88 13.06 7.56
C ALA A 400 -16.18 13.91 6.50
N ALA A 401 -16.93 14.72 5.77
CA ALA A 401 -16.44 15.60 4.71
C ALA A 401 -16.85 17.05 4.95
N ALA A 402 -16.00 17.98 4.52
CA ALA A 402 -16.30 19.41 4.57
C ALA A 402 -17.48 19.72 3.63
N PRO A 403 -18.48 20.49 4.08
CA PRO A 403 -19.57 20.89 3.22
C PRO A 403 -19.07 21.83 2.11
N LYS A 404 -19.51 21.57 0.87
CA LYS A 404 -19.28 22.46 -0.29
C LYS A 404 -17.80 22.73 -0.63
N THR A 405 -16.89 21.77 -0.46
CA THR A 405 -15.56 21.92 -1.04
C THR A 405 -15.66 21.71 -2.56
N PRO A 406 -15.34 22.70 -3.39
CA PRO A 406 -15.28 22.50 -4.83
C PRO A 406 -14.25 21.41 -5.14
N THR A 407 -14.61 20.41 -5.94
CA THR A 407 -13.74 19.27 -6.29
C THR A 407 -12.41 19.66 -6.95
N TRP A 408 -12.34 20.88 -7.51
CA TRP A 408 -11.17 21.44 -8.18
C TRP A 408 -10.27 22.30 -7.28
N LYS A 409 -10.69 22.56 -6.02
CA LYS A 409 -9.89 23.29 -5.01
C LYS A 409 -9.71 22.38 -3.80
N ALA A 410 -8.73 21.50 -3.88
CA ALA A 410 -8.31 20.74 -2.73
C ALA A 410 -7.80 21.67 -1.62
N VAL A 411 -8.20 21.39 -0.38
CA VAL A 411 -7.70 22.08 0.82
C VAL A 411 -7.28 21.02 1.84
N PRO A 412 -6.26 21.31 2.68
CA PRO A 412 -5.72 20.30 3.59
C PRO A 412 -6.69 19.91 4.71
N SER A 413 -7.55 20.82 5.14
CA SER A 413 -8.45 20.64 6.28
C SER A 413 -9.61 21.61 6.25
N ALA A 414 -10.59 21.39 7.13
CA ALA A 414 -11.68 22.32 7.40
C ALA A 414 -11.96 22.36 8.91
N ASP A 415 -12.52 23.46 9.39
CA ASP A 415 -12.91 23.61 10.80
C ASP A 415 -14.24 22.87 11.09
N ARG A 416 -15.02 22.61 10.04
CA ARG A 416 -16.31 21.94 10.13
C ARG A 416 -16.44 20.87 9.06
N TYR A 417 -16.88 19.69 9.49
CA TYR A 417 -17.23 18.55 8.65
C TYR A 417 -18.66 18.13 8.93
N VAL A 418 -19.23 17.38 8.00
CA VAL A 418 -20.54 16.72 8.14
C VAL A 418 -20.32 15.23 7.91
N GLU A 419 -21.02 14.38 8.65
CA GLU A 419 -21.03 12.93 8.42
C GLU A 419 -21.33 12.65 6.94
N TYR A 420 -20.43 11.90 6.30
CA TYR A 420 -20.42 11.70 4.85
C TYR A 420 -20.66 10.23 4.46
N ALA A 421 -20.02 9.32 5.17
CA ALA A 421 -20.10 7.90 4.92
C ALA A 421 -20.10 7.10 6.22
N HIS A 422 -21.01 6.13 6.31
CA HIS A 422 -21.09 5.17 7.41
C HIS A 422 -21.52 3.80 6.84
N TYR A 423 -20.67 2.79 6.98
CA TYR A 423 -20.93 1.44 6.50
C TYR A 423 -20.72 0.43 7.64
N ASP A 424 -21.66 -0.49 7.83
CA ASP A 424 -21.49 -1.68 8.69
C ASP A 424 -20.97 -2.83 7.83
N LEU A 425 -19.70 -3.18 7.98
CA LEU A 425 -19.02 -4.15 7.13
C LEU A 425 -19.38 -5.62 7.47
N TYR A 426 -20.05 -5.87 8.59
CA TYR A 426 -20.59 -7.20 8.87
C TYR A 426 -21.87 -7.45 8.08
N ALA A 427 -22.69 -6.42 7.91
CA ALA A 427 -23.92 -6.50 7.13
C ALA A 427 -23.71 -6.22 5.64
N ASP A 428 -22.76 -5.31 5.33
CA ASP A 428 -22.44 -4.82 3.97
C ASP A 428 -20.91 -4.74 3.79
N PRO A 429 -20.23 -5.87 3.60
CA PRO A 429 -18.78 -5.91 3.47
C PRO A 429 -18.25 -5.17 2.22
N PHE A 430 -19.11 -4.86 1.25
CA PHE A 430 -18.77 -4.19 0.01
C PHE A 430 -19.16 -2.71 -0.04
N GLN A 431 -19.71 -2.18 1.06
CA GLN A 431 -20.00 -0.75 1.23
C GLN A 431 -20.96 -0.21 0.16
N HIS A 432 -22.07 -0.91 -0.07
CA HIS A 432 -23.09 -0.49 -1.04
C HIS A 432 -24.15 0.40 -0.40
N VAL A 433 -24.45 0.25 0.90
CA VAL A 433 -25.51 0.95 1.62
C VAL A 433 -24.90 1.94 2.61
N ASN A 434 -24.93 3.23 2.26
CA ASN A 434 -24.47 4.28 3.15
C ASN A 434 -25.51 4.56 4.24
N LEU A 435 -25.13 4.34 5.49
CA LEU A 435 -25.97 4.51 6.69
C LEU A 435 -25.81 5.92 7.31
N ALA A 436 -25.07 6.83 6.69
CA ALA A 436 -24.90 8.20 7.18
C ALA A 436 -26.29 8.89 7.31
N GLY A 437 -26.56 9.44 8.50
CA GLY A 437 -27.86 10.06 8.80
C GLY A 437 -29.00 9.08 9.12
N CYS A 438 -28.78 7.77 9.09
CA CYS A 438 -29.78 6.78 9.42
C CYS A 438 -30.10 6.80 10.93
N ALA A 439 -31.36 7.04 11.30
CA ALA A 439 -31.78 7.19 12.69
C ALA A 439 -31.50 5.95 13.55
N THR A 440 -31.60 4.75 12.99
CA THR A 440 -31.34 3.48 13.71
C THR A 440 -29.86 3.28 14.02
N HIS A 441 -28.97 4.01 13.35
CA HIS A 441 -27.51 3.93 13.53
C HIS A 441 -26.93 5.14 14.25
N LYS A 442 -27.76 6.03 14.79
CA LYS A 442 -27.34 7.28 15.44
C LYS A 442 -26.33 7.06 16.56
N THR A 443 -26.60 6.12 17.47
CA THR A 443 -25.72 5.85 18.62
C THR A 443 -24.33 5.38 18.17
N VAL A 444 -24.27 4.49 17.19
CA VAL A 444 -23.00 4.01 16.63
C VAL A 444 -22.26 5.14 15.91
N ALA A 445 -22.98 5.96 15.14
CA ALA A 445 -22.39 7.14 14.46
C ALA A 445 -21.81 8.16 15.45
N GLU A 446 -22.47 8.39 16.60
CA GLU A 446 -21.98 9.25 17.68
C GLU A 446 -20.67 8.71 18.30
N GLU A 447 -20.58 7.40 18.53
CA GLU A 447 -19.37 6.75 19.02
C GLU A 447 -18.23 6.85 18.00
N LEU A 448 -18.48 6.51 16.73
CA LEU A 448 -17.48 6.59 15.65
C LEU A 448 -17.00 8.02 15.43
N ARG A 449 -17.88 9.00 15.51
CA ARG A 449 -17.56 10.42 15.44
C ARG A 449 -16.63 10.85 16.58
N ALA A 450 -16.92 10.44 17.80
CA ALA A 450 -16.06 10.73 18.95
C ALA A 450 -14.66 10.09 18.79
N ARG A 451 -14.59 8.86 18.28
CA ARG A 451 -13.33 8.18 17.94
C ARG A 451 -12.58 8.93 16.85
N LEU A 452 -13.25 9.33 15.77
CA LEU A 452 -12.64 10.08 14.67
C LEU A 452 -12.08 11.43 15.16
N LEU A 453 -12.81 12.19 15.97
CA LEU A 453 -12.33 13.44 16.55
C LEU A 453 -11.06 13.25 17.40
N ARG A 454 -10.99 12.15 18.16
CA ARG A 454 -9.76 11.79 18.91
C ARG A 454 -8.60 11.54 17.95
N ARG A 455 -8.80 10.76 16.87
CA ARG A 455 -7.76 10.47 15.89
C ARG A 455 -7.29 11.72 15.13
N ILE A 456 -8.19 12.62 14.76
CA ILE A 456 -7.84 13.92 14.16
C ILE A 456 -6.92 14.72 15.10
N ARG A 457 -7.28 14.79 16.37
CA ARG A 457 -6.47 15.49 17.38
C ARG A 457 -5.08 14.88 17.54
N GLU A 458 -4.99 13.56 17.58
CA GLU A 458 -3.71 12.85 17.66
C GLU A 458 -2.84 13.05 16.41
N ALA A 459 -3.46 13.09 15.22
CA ALA A 459 -2.75 13.23 13.95
C ALA A 459 -2.27 14.66 13.68
N SER A 460 -3.11 15.67 13.95
CA SER A 460 -2.88 17.06 13.51
C SER A 460 -2.89 18.09 14.62
N GLY A 461 -3.31 17.73 15.84
CA GLY A 461 -3.58 18.70 16.92
C GLY A 461 -4.91 19.47 16.76
N ALA A 462 -5.61 19.31 15.63
CA ALA A 462 -6.86 20.00 15.34
C ALA A 462 -8.05 19.42 16.13
N ALA A 463 -9.07 20.24 16.35
CA ALA A 463 -10.31 19.85 16.99
C ALA A 463 -11.51 20.43 16.18
N PRO A 464 -11.74 19.92 14.95
CA PRO A 464 -12.84 20.42 14.14
C PRO A 464 -14.19 20.01 14.72
N GLN A 465 -15.25 20.69 14.28
CA GLN A 465 -16.62 20.26 14.50
C GLN A 465 -17.00 19.19 13.47
N ILE A 466 -17.63 18.10 13.89
CA ILE A 466 -18.27 17.14 12.99
C ILE A 466 -19.76 17.06 13.32
N ASP A 467 -20.58 17.53 12.38
CA ASP A 467 -22.04 17.48 12.50
C ASP A 467 -22.57 16.14 12.02
N PRO A 468 -23.68 15.64 12.59
CA PRO A 468 -24.39 14.51 12.04
C PRO A 468 -24.96 14.86 10.67
N SER A 469 -25.06 13.87 9.80
CA SER A 469 -25.84 14.01 8.56
C SER A 469 -27.33 13.92 8.91
N TRP A 470 -28.09 14.83 8.36
CA TRP A 470 -29.55 14.81 8.46
C TRP A 470 -30.10 14.65 7.03
N PHE A 471 -30.18 13.41 6.59
CA PHE A 471 -31.12 13.09 5.53
C PHE A 471 -32.40 12.63 6.21
N PRO A 472 -33.48 13.46 6.23
CA PRO A 472 -34.77 12.92 6.59
C PRO A 472 -35.16 11.94 5.49
N TYR A 473 -35.01 10.64 5.76
CA TYR A 473 -35.78 9.68 5.02
C TYR A 473 -37.23 9.89 5.48
N SER A 474 -37.92 10.79 4.79
CA SER A 474 -39.38 10.94 4.87
C SER A 474 -40.02 9.83 4.07
#